data_f96953abe05b5b79c08956bc5c5c8abb
#
_entry.id   f96953abe05b5b79c08956bc5c5c8abb
#
_cell.length_a   1.000
_cell.length_b   1.000
_cell.length_c   1.000
_cell.angle_alpha   90.00
_cell.angle_beta   90.00
_cell.angle_gamma   90.00
#
_symmetry.space_group_name_H-M   'P 1'
#
loop_
_entity.id
_entity.type
_entity.pdbx_description
1 polymer ?
#
loop_
_entity_poly.entity_id
_entity_poly.type
_entity_poly.pdbx_seq_one_letter_code
_entity_poly.pdbx_strand_id
1 'polypeptide(L)'
;MAQIIHIGQLLDELGSLDENESLEVKRGSEVGRSVMETICAFSNEPRLGGGTILLGVAEATSSKGYSLVGVEDPDKTQKDIASRCATDFNLRIRPQIKVESIEGKTIIAIHVAELPEDQKPLYFQSTGLPRGAFRRIGSTDQRCTDEDLVIFFGREKRFDSSIVEDSSLEDISDEALRQY
;
A
#
# COMPACT_ATOMS: atom_id res chain seq x y z
N MET A 1 0.20 -15.78 7.73
CA MET A 1 1.66 -16.05 7.86
C MET A 1 2.41 -14.80 7.44
N ALA A 2 3.48 -14.40 8.18
CA ALA A 2 4.34 -13.31 7.73
C ALA A 2 5.08 -13.73 6.46
N GLN A 3 5.05 -12.90 5.43
CA GLN A 3 5.79 -13.15 4.20
C GLN A 3 7.29 -13.00 4.47
N ILE A 4 8.09 -14.00 4.09
CA ILE A 4 9.55 -13.91 4.24
C ILE A 4 10.09 -13.03 3.10
N ILE A 5 10.65 -11.87 3.47
CA ILE A 5 11.24 -10.94 2.51
C ILE A 5 12.68 -11.40 2.22
N HIS A 6 13.00 -11.65 0.96
CA HIS A 6 14.35 -11.97 0.48
C HIS A 6 14.87 -10.82 -0.38
N ILE A 7 15.64 -9.89 0.22
CA ILE A 7 16.12 -8.68 -0.47
C ILE A 7 16.96 -9.03 -1.69
N GLY A 8 17.84 -10.05 -1.60
CA GLY A 8 18.64 -10.50 -2.75
C GLY A 8 17.78 -10.91 -3.96
N GLN A 9 16.70 -11.67 -3.74
CA GLN A 9 15.79 -12.06 -4.82
C GLN A 9 15.08 -10.85 -5.45
N LEU A 10 14.67 -9.88 -4.63
CA LEU A 10 14.03 -8.65 -5.12
C LEU A 10 14.99 -7.82 -5.98
N LEU A 11 16.28 -7.78 -5.62
CA LEU A 11 17.30 -7.12 -6.43
C LEU A 11 17.55 -7.85 -7.75
N ASP A 12 17.51 -9.19 -7.76
CA ASP A 12 17.60 -9.98 -8.99
C ASP A 12 16.38 -9.74 -9.91
N GLU A 13 15.18 -9.62 -9.33
CA GLU A 13 13.97 -9.25 -10.08
C GLU A 13 14.10 -7.88 -10.73
N LEU A 14 14.56 -6.87 -9.98
CA LEU A 14 14.83 -5.53 -10.51
C LEU A 14 15.82 -5.54 -11.66
N GLY A 15 16.87 -6.34 -11.56
CA GLY A 15 17.87 -6.48 -12.63
C GLY A 15 17.31 -7.07 -13.92
N SER A 16 16.21 -7.81 -13.86
CA SER A 16 15.60 -8.50 -15.00
C SER A 16 14.34 -7.82 -15.55
N LEU A 17 13.54 -7.19 -14.70
CA LEU A 17 12.17 -6.74 -15.02
C LEU A 17 11.94 -5.24 -14.81
N ASP A 18 12.91 -4.50 -14.28
CA ASP A 18 12.76 -3.12 -13.79
C ASP A 18 11.69 -3.01 -12.66
N GLU A 19 11.33 -1.79 -12.27
CA GLU A 19 10.22 -1.56 -11.36
C GLU A 19 8.92 -2.09 -11.95
N ASN A 20 8.09 -2.68 -11.10
CA ASN A 20 6.79 -3.24 -11.48
C ASN A 20 5.69 -2.77 -10.53
N GLU A 21 4.48 -3.30 -10.70
CA GLU A 21 3.33 -2.89 -9.90
C GLU A 21 3.54 -3.10 -8.40
N SER A 22 4.31 -4.12 -7.99
CA SER A 22 4.49 -4.52 -6.58
C SER A 22 5.88 -4.24 -6.01
N LEU A 23 6.81 -3.69 -6.82
CA LEU A 23 8.18 -3.41 -6.39
C LEU A 23 8.59 -2.00 -6.77
N GLU A 24 9.07 -1.25 -5.80
CA GLU A 24 9.50 0.15 -5.92
C GLU A 24 10.89 0.32 -5.32
N VAL A 25 11.75 1.14 -5.92
CA VAL A 25 13.05 1.50 -5.35
C VAL A 25 13.12 2.98 -5.02
N LYS A 26 13.84 3.30 -3.95
CA LYS A 26 14.09 4.68 -3.52
C LYS A 26 15.55 4.83 -3.11
N ARG A 27 16.18 5.84 -3.67
CA ARG A 27 17.61 6.12 -3.46
C ARG A 27 17.95 6.52 -2.02
N GLY A 28 17.06 7.29 -1.38
CA GLY A 28 17.36 7.94 -0.11
C GLY A 28 17.05 7.11 1.11
N SER A 29 17.62 7.55 2.25
CA SER A 29 17.26 7.09 3.60
C SER A 29 16.13 7.91 4.23
N GLU A 30 15.77 9.06 3.64
CA GLU A 30 14.69 9.88 4.15
C GLU A 30 13.34 9.26 3.81
N VAL A 31 12.55 9.03 4.86
CA VAL A 31 11.15 8.61 4.74
C VAL A 31 10.32 9.82 4.36
N GLY A 32 10.51 10.26 3.12
CA GLY A 32 9.81 11.39 2.54
C GLY A 32 8.33 11.09 2.25
N ARG A 33 7.64 12.09 1.73
CA ARG A 33 6.23 11.95 1.34
C ARG A 33 6.03 10.86 0.28
N SER A 34 6.95 10.75 -0.67
CA SER A 34 6.87 9.77 -1.75
C SER A 34 6.87 8.32 -1.25
N VAL A 35 7.64 7.97 -0.22
CA VAL A 35 7.58 6.62 0.39
C VAL A 35 6.20 6.35 1.00
N MET A 36 5.63 7.35 1.67
CA MET A 36 4.31 7.20 2.29
C MET A 36 3.18 7.14 1.25
N GLU A 37 3.32 7.86 0.11
CA GLU A 37 2.37 7.77 -1.01
C GLU A 37 2.40 6.36 -1.63
N THR A 38 3.58 5.77 -1.79
CA THR A 38 3.71 4.37 -2.25
C THR A 38 3.11 3.37 -1.26
N ILE A 39 3.34 3.55 0.06
CA ILE A 39 2.70 2.73 1.10
C ILE A 39 1.17 2.81 0.97
N CYS A 40 0.64 4.02 0.79
CA CYS A 40 -0.79 4.24 0.59
C CYS A 40 -1.30 3.53 -0.68
N ALA A 41 -0.59 3.67 -1.79
CA ALA A 41 -0.96 3.06 -3.06
C ALA A 41 -0.96 1.52 -3.01
N PHE A 42 0.07 0.90 -2.44
CA PHE A 42 0.13 -0.55 -2.25
C PHE A 42 -0.98 -1.09 -1.35
N SER A 43 -1.34 -0.32 -0.31
CA SER A 43 -2.45 -0.69 0.58
C SER A 43 -3.81 -0.65 -0.10
N ASN A 44 -3.98 0.24 -1.07
CA ASN A 44 -5.28 0.51 -1.71
C ASN A 44 -5.53 -0.30 -2.98
N GLU A 45 -4.46 -0.66 -3.74
CA GLU A 45 -4.67 -1.24 -5.07
C GLU A 45 -5.33 -2.62 -4.98
N PRO A 46 -6.53 -2.80 -5.59
CA PRO A 46 -7.26 -4.04 -5.48
C PRO A 46 -6.56 -5.19 -6.23
N ARG A 47 -6.45 -6.34 -5.57
CA ARG A 47 -5.88 -7.58 -6.12
C ARG A 47 -4.37 -7.53 -6.37
N LEU A 48 -3.69 -6.48 -5.95
CA LEU A 48 -2.22 -6.42 -6.02
C LEU A 48 -1.57 -7.32 -4.96
N GLY A 49 -2.26 -7.52 -3.83
CA GLY A 49 -1.73 -8.25 -2.67
C GLY A 49 -0.76 -7.40 -1.82
N GLY A 50 -0.55 -6.16 -2.23
CA GLY A 50 0.42 -5.25 -1.62
C GLY A 50 1.71 -5.10 -2.43
N GLY A 51 2.79 -4.60 -1.79
CA GLY A 51 4.06 -4.39 -2.49
C GLY A 51 5.24 -4.19 -1.55
N THR A 52 6.42 -4.08 -2.12
CA THR A 52 7.68 -3.88 -1.40
C THR A 52 8.42 -2.66 -1.89
N ILE A 53 8.88 -1.82 -0.98
CA ILE A 53 9.75 -0.67 -1.26
C ILE A 53 11.15 -1.02 -0.78
N LEU A 54 12.16 -0.85 -1.66
CA LEU A 54 13.57 -0.98 -1.32
C LEU A 54 14.20 0.40 -1.15
N LEU A 55 14.65 0.73 0.05
CA LEU A 55 15.42 1.95 0.33
C LEU A 55 16.92 1.65 0.24
N GLY A 56 17.67 2.62 -0.26
CA GLY A 56 19.11 2.49 -0.49
C GLY A 56 19.47 1.90 -1.85
N VAL A 57 18.51 1.87 -2.77
CA VAL A 57 18.67 1.42 -4.16
C VAL A 57 18.35 2.59 -5.08
N ALA A 58 19.12 2.76 -6.14
CA ALA A 58 18.92 3.82 -7.13
C ALA A 58 19.04 3.27 -8.55
N GLU A 59 18.30 3.84 -9.48
CA GLU A 59 18.50 3.58 -10.91
C GLU A 59 19.93 3.91 -11.33
N ALA A 60 20.51 3.06 -12.14
CA ALA A 60 21.87 3.28 -12.67
C ALA A 60 21.84 4.36 -13.77
N THR A 61 22.69 5.39 -13.63
CA THR A 61 22.72 6.53 -14.56
C THR A 61 23.31 6.22 -15.95
N SER A 62 23.98 5.10 -16.12
CA SER A 62 24.76 4.79 -17.34
C SER A 62 24.45 3.45 -18.01
N SER A 63 23.59 2.62 -17.42
CA SER A 63 23.13 1.34 -17.99
C SER A 63 21.75 1.01 -17.43
N LYS A 64 20.97 0.20 -18.16
CA LYS A 64 19.76 -0.40 -17.57
C LYS A 64 20.17 -1.21 -16.34
N GLY A 65 19.56 -0.92 -15.19
CA GLY A 65 19.83 -1.61 -13.94
C GLY A 65 19.83 -0.68 -12.73
N TYR A 66 20.22 -1.23 -11.59
CA TYR A 66 20.17 -0.55 -10.29
C TYR A 66 21.54 -0.56 -9.62
N SER A 67 21.81 0.43 -8.79
CA SER A 67 23.01 0.55 -7.97
C SER A 67 22.65 0.59 -6.50
N LEU A 68 23.43 -0.11 -5.67
CA LEU A 68 23.27 -0.08 -4.22
C LEU A 68 23.96 1.17 -3.66
N VAL A 69 23.19 2.11 -3.16
CA VAL A 69 23.72 3.34 -2.53
C VAL A 69 23.76 3.22 -1.01
N GLY A 70 22.84 2.43 -0.43
CA GLY A 70 22.73 2.18 1.00
C GLY A 70 21.94 3.26 1.75
N VAL A 71 21.52 2.89 2.95
CA VAL A 71 20.83 3.76 3.93
C VAL A 71 21.84 4.13 5.02
N GLU A 72 22.00 5.43 5.31
CA GLU A 72 22.99 5.94 6.26
C GLU A 72 22.62 5.60 7.73
N ASP A 73 21.37 5.85 8.12
CA ASP A 73 20.86 5.59 9.48
C ASP A 73 19.62 4.66 9.42
N PRO A 74 19.84 3.34 9.39
CA PRO A 74 18.74 2.38 9.27
C PRO A 74 17.83 2.36 10.50
N ASP A 75 18.34 2.63 11.70
CA ASP A 75 17.55 2.63 12.93
C ASP A 75 16.59 3.82 12.97
N LYS A 76 17.08 5.01 12.61
CA LYS A 76 16.23 6.18 12.48
C LYS A 76 15.19 5.98 11.39
N THR A 77 15.59 5.49 10.23
CA THR A 77 14.70 5.24 9.10
C THR A 77 13.56 4.29 9.47
N GLN A 78 13.84 3.19 10.17
CA GLN A 78 12.81 2.27 10.66
C GLN A 78 11.83 2.95 11.64
N LYS A 79 12.34 3.74 12.57
CA LYS A 79 11.52 4.49 13.54
C LYS A 79 10.62 5.50 12.84
N ASP A 80 11.14 6.21 11.85
CA ASP A 80 10.40 7.20 11.08
C ASP A 80 9.27 6.53 10.26
N ILE A 81 9.54 5.38 9.60
CA ILE A 81 8.52 4.60 8.91
C ILE A 81 7.42 4.16 9.88
N ALA A 82 7.79 3.53 10.98
CA ALA A 82 6.83 3.01 11.96
C ALA A 82 5.96 4.14 12.57
N SER A 83 6.57 5.27 12.90
CA SER A 83 5.87 6.45 13.44
C SER A 83 4.87 7.00 12.43
N ARG A 84 5.30 7.26 11.19
CA ARG A 84 4.46 7.83 10.15
C ARG A 84 3.33 6.90 9.73
N CYS A 85 3.58 5.60 9.62
CA CYS A 85 2.54 4.61 9.36
C CYS A 85 1.49 4.53 10.49
N ALA A 86 1.86 4.94 11.70
CA ALA A 86 0.94 4.97 12.83
C ALA A 86 0.11 6.27 12.91
N THR A 87 0.59 7.38 12.32
CA THR A 87 0.03 8.72 12.55
C THR A 87 -0.45 9.45 11.30
N ASP A 88 0.13 9.21 10.12
CA ASP A 88 -0.17 10.00 8.93
C ASP A 88 -1.51 9.61 8.25
N PHE A 89 -1.94 8.36 8.44
CA PHE A 89 -3.12 7.80 7.77
C PHE A 89 -4.35 7.70 8.67
N ASN A 90 -5.53 7.58 8.05
CA ASN A 90 -6.80 7.31 8.72
C ASN A 90 -6.83 5.97 9.46
N LEU A 91 -6.00 5.02 9.04
CA LEU A 91 -5.80 3.73 9.68
C LEU A 91 -4.33 3.54 10.03
N ARG A 92 -4.06 2.84 11.13
CA ARG A 92 -2.70 2.50 11.52
C ARG A 92 -2.18 1.33 10.69
N ILE A 93 -1.17 1.59 9.85
CA ILE A 93 -0.50 0.56 9.05
C ILE A 93 0.72 0.02 9.79
N ARG A 94 0.95 -1.29 9.65
CA ARG A 94 2.10 -1.99 10.24
C ARG A 94 2.85 -2.76 9.16
N PRO A 95 3.73 -2.07 8.40
CA PRO A 95 4.53 -2.74 7.38
C PRO A 95 5.51 -3.71 8.02
N GLN A 96 5.90 -4.73 7.27
CA GLN A 96 7.04 -5.56 7.64
C GLN A 96 8.31 -4.87 7.16
N ILE A 97 9.27 -4.68 8.07
CA ILE A 97 10.53 -4.01 7.74
C ILE A 97 11.66 -5.01 7.93
N LYS A 98 12.49 -5.19 6.91
CA LYS A 98 13.71 -5.99 6.95
C LYS A 98 14.89 -5.13 6.60
N VAL A 99 15.97 -5.25 7.37
CA VAL A 99 17.25 -4.59 7.12
C VAL A 99 18.28 -5.66 6.82
N GLU A 100 19.04 -5.48 5.76
CA GLU A 100 20.08 -6.43 5.35
C GLU A 100 21.27 -5.66 4.76
N SER A 101 22.51 -6.18 5.00
CA SER A 101 23.72 -5.65 4.37
C SER A 101 24.03 -6.49 3.14
N ILE A 102 24.05 -5.83 1.98
CA ILE A 102 24.36 -6.46 0.68
C ILE A 102 25.51 -5.67 0.06
N GLU A 103 26.60 -6.36 -0.27
CA GLU A 103 27.82 -5.75 -0.81
C GLU A 103 28.36 -4.58 0.03
N GLY A 104 28.23 -4.69 1.36
CA GLY A 104 28.65 -3.64 2.29
C GLY A 104 27.74 -2.40 2.35
N LYS A 105 26.58 -2.44 1.69
CA LYS A 105 25.55 -1.41 1.73
C LYS A 105 24.33 -1.88 2.52
N THR A 106 23.80 -1.03 3.40
CA THR A 106 22.59 -1.34 4.14
C THR A 106 21.37 -1.03 3.30
N ILE A 107 20.54 -2.04 3.05
CA ILE A 107 19.29 -1.93 2.31
C ILE A 107 18.13 -2.21 3.27
N ILE A 108 17.06 -1.43 3.15
CA ILE A 108 15.82 -1.63 3.91
C ILE A 108 14.71 -2.02 2.94
N ALA A 109 14.09 -3.15 3.19
CA ALA A 109 12.86 -3.56 2.51
C ALA A 109 11.64 -3.28 3.41
N ILE A 110 10.65 -2.60 2.85
CA ILE A 110 9.38 -2.26 3.51
C ILE A 110 8.28 -2.98 2.74
N HIS A 111 7.77 -4.07 3.29
CA HIS A 111 6.65 -4.77 2.68
C HIS A 111 5.33 -4.29 3.29
N VAL A 112 4.40 -3.93 2.42
CA VAL A 112 3.06 -3.43 2.76
C VAL A 112 2.03 -4.38 2.17
N ALA A 113 1.18 -4.94 3.00
CA ALA A 113 0.07 -5.77 2.53
C ALA A 113 -1.06 -4.89 1.99
N GLU A 114 -1.77 -5.38 0.99
CA GLU A 114 -3.04 -4.82 0.57
C GLU A 114 -4.04 -4.84 1.74
N LEU A 115 -4.77 -3.75 1.94
CA LEU A 115 -5.83 -3.71 2.94
C LEU A 115 -7.05 -4.53 2.50
N PRO A 116 -7.76 -5.14 3.47
CA PRO A 116 -9.09 -5.68 3.22
C PRO A 116 -10.02 -4.64 2.62
N GLU A 117 -10.98 -5.07 1.81
CA GLU A 117 -11.86 -4.16 1.07
C GLU A 117 -12.70 -3.25 1.98
N ASP A 118 -13.11 -3.77 3.13
CA ASP A 118 -13.87 -3.04 4.16
C ASP A 118 -13.04 -1.98 4.91
N GLN A 119 -11.71 -1.99 4.76
CA GLN A 119 -10.81 -1.01 5.35
C GLN A 119 -10.29 0.01 4.33
N LYS A 120 -10.60 -0.16 3.05
CA LYS A 120 -10.21 0.79 2.00
C LYS A 120 -11.19 1.96 1.89
N PRO A 121 -10.73 3.15 1.47
CA PRO A 121 -9.35 3.46 1.13
C PRO A 121 -8.51 3.91 2.33
N LEU A 122 -7.22 3.61 2.30
CA LEU A 122 -6.21 4.28 3.11
C LEU A 122 -6.00 5.69 2.55
N TYR A 123 -5.92 6.70 3.40
CA TYR A 123 -5.63 8.06 2.98
C TYR A 123 -4.92 8.88 4.06
N PHE A 124 -4.19 9.89 3.65
CA PHE A 124 -3.58 10.85 4.58
C PHE A 124 -4.65 11.67 5.29
N GLN A 125 -4.70 11.60 6.62
CA GLN A 125 -5.68 12.36 7.43
C GLN A 125 -5.58 13.86 7.19
N SER A 126 -4.36 14.38 7.04
CA SER A 126 -4.12 15.81 6.82
C SER A 126 -4.68 16.35 5.50
N THR A 127 -4.91 15.48 4.52
CA THR A 127 -5.38 15.87 3.18
C THR A 127 -6.84 15.48 2.97
N GLY A 128 -7.29 14.36 3.57
CA GLY A 128 -8.65 13.82 3.37
C GLY A 128 -8.88 13.23 1.98
N LEU A 129 -10.08 12.70 1.75
CA LEU A 129 -10.51 12.13 0.48
C LEU A 129 -10.98 13.23 -0.49
N PRO A 130 -10.87 12.99 -1.81
CA PRO A 130 -10.14 11.88 -2.45
C PRO A 130 -8.63 12.07 -2.51
N ARG A 131 -8.15 13.32 -2.40
CA ARG A 131 -6.77 13.74 -2.69
C ARG A 131 -5.70 13.14 -1.77
N GLY A 132 -6.10 12.66 -0.60
CA GLY A 132 -5.20 12.00 0.36
C GLY A 132 -5.01 10.52 0.09
N ALA A 133 -5.81 9.91 -0.77
CA ALA A 133 -5.69 8.51 -1.16
C ALA A 133 -4.88 8.37 -2.46
N PHE A 134 -4.17 7.24 -2.57
CA PHE A 134 -3.35 6.91 -3.73
C PHE A 134 -3.65 5.48 -4.17
N ARG A 135 -3.56 5.24 -5.48
CA ARG A 135 -3.63 3.92 -6.11
C ARG A 135 -2.37 3.66 -6.92
N ARG A 136 -2.05 2.38 -7.08
CA ARG A 136 -0.92 1.94 -7.90
C ARG A 136 -1.41 1.62 -9.31
N ILE A 137 -0.86 2.30 -10.31
CA ILE A 137 -1.16 2.06 -11.73
C ILE A 137 0.15 1.80 -12.45
N GLY A 138 0.42 0.53 -12.76
CA GLY A 138 1.75 0.10 -13.20
C GLY A 138 2.78 0.41 -12.12
N SER A 139 3.87 1.09 -12.47
CA SER A 139 4.90 1.54 -11.53
C SER A 139 4.65 2.94 -10.97
N THR A 140 3.45 3.51 -11.11
CA THR A 140 3.17 4.90 -10.73
C THR A 140 2.12 5.00 -9.62
N ASP A 141 2.40 5.84 -8.61
CA ASP A 141 1.45 6.19 -7.56
C ASP A 141 0.61 7.38 -8.01
N GLN A 142 -0.69 7.17 -8.20
CA GLN A 142 -1.63 8.20 -8.63
C GLN A 142 -2.61 8.54 -7.52
N ARG A 143 -2.91 9.84 -7.39
CA ARG A 143 -3.95 10.29 -6.46
C ARG A 143 -5.32 9.84 -6.93
N CYS A 144 -6.13 9.40 -5.97
CA CYS A 144 -7.51 9.04 -6.25
C CYS A 144 -8.33 10.26 -6.68
N THR A 145 -9.27 10.00 -7.56
CA THR A 145 -10.35 10.90 -7.98
C THR A 145 -11.67 10.53 -7.29
N ASP A 146 -12.72 11.31 -7.53
CA ASP A 146 -14.06 10.95 -7.01
C ASP A 146 -14.59 9.66 -7.66
N GLU A 147 -14.21 9.37 -8.91
CA GLU A 147 -14.56 8.13 -9.59
C GLU A 147 -13.89 6.91 -8.94
N ASP A 148 -12.63 7.06 -8.50
CA ASP A 148 -11.93 5.99 -7.77
C ASP A 148 -12.62 5.64 -6.46
N LEU A 149 -13.21 6.63 -5.77
CA LEU A 149 -13.95 6.39 -4.53
C LEU A 149 -15.17 5.49 -4.73
N VAL A 150 -15.77 5.52 -5.91
CA VAL A 150 -16.88 4.61 -6.26
C VAL A 150 -16.43 3.14 -6.23
N ILE A 151 -15.16 2.85 -6.57
CA ILE A 151 -14.61 1.49 -6.52
C ILE A 151 -14.54 1.00 -5.08
N PHE A 152 -14.15 1.87 -4.15
CA PHE A 152 -14.02 1.53 -2.73
C PHE A 152 -15.40 1.45 -2.02
N PHE A 153 -16.27 2.41 -2.25
CA PHE A 153 -17.55 2.51 -1.54
C PHE A 153 -18.73 1.91 -2.30
N GLY A 154 -18.61 1.70 -3.63
CA GLY A 154 -19.69 1.17 -4.46
C GLY A 154 -20.08 -0.28 -4.14
N ARG A 155 -19.27 -1.01 -3.40
CA ARG A 155 -19.55 -2.38 -2.96
C ARG A 155 -20.44 -2.45 -1.73
N GLU A 156 -20.42 -1.44 -0.85
CA GLU A 156 -21.37 -1.37 0.28
C GLU A 156 -22.82 -1.32 -0.20
N LYS A 157 -23.09 -0.62 -1.32
CA LYS A 157 -24.44 -0.59 -1.92
C LYS A 157 -24.90 -1.93 -2.51
N ARG A 158 -24.00 -2.88 -2.75
CA ARG A 158 -24.39 -4.21 -3.25
C ARG A 158 -24.86 -5.15 -2.16
N PHE A 159 -24.49 -4.90 -0.90
CA PHE A 159 -25.03 -5.66 0.23
C PHE A 159 -26.52 -5.38 0.43
N ASP A 160 -26.95 -4.11 0.33
CA ASP A 160 -28.36 -3.71 0.46
C ASP A 160 -29.23 -4.16 -0.74
N SER A 161 -28.62 -4.57 -1.85
CA SER A 161 -29.34 -5.06 -3.04
C SER A 161 -29.19 -6.57 -3.26
N SER A 162 -28.45 -7.29 -2.40
CA SER A 162 -28.37 -8.73 -2.49
C SER A 162 -29.67 -9.34 -1.94
N ILE A 163 -30.35 -10.13 -2.79
CA ILE A 163 -31.44 -10.97 -2.36
C ILE A 163 -30.86 -11.96 -1.35
N VAL A 164 -31.31 -11.91 -0.12
CA VAL A 164 -30.98 -12.93 0.88
C VAL A 164 -31.74 -14.19 0.42
N GLU A 165 -31.01 -15.18 -0.05
CA GLU A 165 -31.58 -16.48 -0.37
C GLU A 165 -32.29 -16.99 0.88
N ASP A 166 -33.55 -17.46 0.73
CA ASP A 166 -34.46 -17.88 1.80
C ASP A 166 -35.16 -16.76 2.59
N SER A 167 -35.10 -15.48 2.18
CA SER A 167 -35.95 -14.45 2.74
C SER A 167 -37.30 -14.37 2.03
N SER A 168 -38.36 -14.26 2.77
CA SER A 168 -39.75 -14.09 2.27
C SER A 168 -40.38 -12.85 2.86
N LEU A 169 -41.50 -12.39 2.27
CA LEU A 169 -42.30 -11.30 2.83
C LEU A 169 -42.86 -11.64 4.22
N GLU A 170 -42.91 -12.92 4.59
CA GLU A 170 -43.35 -13.39 5.91
C GLU A 170 -42.32 -13.10 7.01
N ASP A 171 -41.05 -12.85 6.64
CA ASP A 171 -39.97 -12.47 7.57
C ASP A 171 -40.04 -10.98 7.97
N ILE A 172 -40.89 -10.19 7.31
CA ILE A 172 -41.11 -8.78 7.64
C ILE A 172 -42.23 -8.69 8.68
N SER A 173 -41.91 -8.17 9.87
CA SER A 173 -42.92 -8.00 10.88
C SER A 173 -43.95 -6.94 10.46
N ASP A 174 -45.26 -7.20 10.77
CA ASP A 174 -46.37 -6.26 10.54
C ASP A 174 -46.14 -4.88 11.16
N GLU A 175 -45.31 -4.83 12.20
CA GLU A 175 -44.96 -3.59 12.90
C GLU A 175 -43.96 -2.74 12.08
N ALA A 176 -43.02 -3.38 11.38
CA ALA A 176 -42.09 -2.71 10.47
C ALA A 176 -42.81 -2.14 9.24
N LEU A 177 -43.81 -2.85 8.70
CA LEU A 177 -44.64 -2.40 7.58
C LEU A 177 -45.52 -1.19 7.89
N ARG A 178 -45.87 -0.96 9.17
CA ARG A 178 -46.70 0.19 9.59
C ARG A 178 -45.90 1.47 9.82
N GLN A 179 -44.59 1.41 9.85
CA GLN A 179 -43.70 2.58 10.01
C GLN A 179 -43.25 3.21 8.70
N TYR A 180 -43.59 2.62 7.58
CA TYR A 180 -43.39 3.12 6.21
C TYR A 180 -44.74 3.48 5.60
#